data_2fe23725df8dbf07dc79840db54f1823
#
_entry.id   2fe23725df8dbf07dc79840db54f1823
#
_cell.length_a   1.000
_cell.length_b   1.000
_cell.length_c   1.000
_cell.angle_alpha   90.00
_cell.angle_beta   90.00
_cell.angle_gamma   90.00
#
_symmetry.space_group_name_H-M   'P 1'
#
loop_
_entity.id
_entity.type
_entity.pdbx_description
1 polymer ?
#
loop_
_entity_poly.entity_id
_entity_poly.type
_entity_poly.pdbx_seq_one_letter_code
_entity_poly.pdbx_strand_id
1 'polypeptide(L)'
;MRTKFQNMPEIEPELEKMYRECVQRLYSIAPSFQKVGALGYHPGLETMSDFSAYLGNPHKSLTAVHIAGTNGKGSVAHMLAAALAAEYPGESIGLYTSPHLLDFRERIKLVSAEAGEDGRHFTMIGKDDVVDFYRRTEAFIEERSPSFFEITTAMAFDYFKRKNVRMAVIETGLGGRLDSTVIVTPQLSIITSIGLDHKDMLGDTIEQIAFEKAGIIKPGVPVVVGDVPQEAFKVISSKAEQCGSRLYRAGDICEGCVSSETAAAEADLHSDCQEKNIRTVLTALGVLGHGAVRKGSAVYEAMIRAAAVTGLRGRWERLSSRPEVICDIGHNVEAVSVSMRQLAAEAHDRHIIMVYGMAGDKDVESVCRLLPDEAEYIMTQASGSRAMPAERLVEIARKRNSVAVPDVEKAVRLAVSKASADDVVFIGGSSYVVAEALAVWDKILHNKNVSI
;
A
#
# COMPACT_ATOMS: atom_id res chain seq x y z
N MET A 1 6.09 13.12 48.60
CA MET A 1 6.07 13.72 47.26
C MET A 1 5.09 12.93 46.41
N ARG A 2 3.82 13.18 46.56
CA ARG A 2 2.72 12.74 45.66
C ARG A 2 2.06 14.05 45.26
N THR A 3 2.14 14.39 43.96
CA THR A 3 1.27 15.35 43.28
C THR A 3 2.01 15.90 42.05
N LYS A 4 1.71 15.39 40.87
CA LYS A 4 1.85 16.10 39.58
C LYS A 4 1.44 15.26 38.32
N PHE A 5 0.44 14.37 38.45
CA PHE A 5 -0.12 13.72 37.24
C PHE A 5 -1.64 13.65 37.34
N GLN A 6 -2.27 14.81 37.48
CA GLN A 6 -3.75 14.88 37.63
C GLN A 6 -4.41 15.92 36.72
N ASN A 7 -3.86 16.28 35.56
CA ASN A 7 -4.56 17.20 34.63
C ASN A 7 -4.15 16.99 33.19
N MET A 8 -4.38 15.81 32.58
CA MET A 8 -4.32 15.62 31.14
C MET A 8 -5.44 14.72 30.57
N PRO A 9 -6.68 14.69 31.07
CA PRO A 9 -7.71 13.83 30.50
C PRO A 9 -8.71 14.52 29.57
N GLU A 10 -8.75 15.86 29.46
CA GLU A 10 -9.83 16.54 28.72
C GLU A 10 -9.47 16.90 27.25
N ILE A 11 -8.20 17.04 26.90
CA ILE A 11 -7.79 17.44 25.54
C ILE A 11 -7.87 16.27 24.57
N GLU A 12 -7.56 15.06 25.01
CA GLU A 12 -7.54 13.86 24.16
C GLU A 12 -8.93 13.46 23.64
N PRO A 13 -10.00 13.46 24.43
CA PRO A 13 -11.37 13.20 23.96
C PRO A 13 -11.86 14.22 22.93
N GLU A 14 -11.53 15.50 23.08
CA GLU A 14 -11.96 16.56 22.16
C GLU A 14 -11.23 16.46 20.80
N LEU A 15 -9.91 16.27 20.80
CA LEU A 15 -9.14 16.08 19.60
C LEU A 15 -9.60 14.83 18.82
N GLU A 16 -9.88 13.73 19.53
CA GLU A 16 -10.37 12.50 18.91
C GLU A 16 -11.73 12.72 18.23
N LYS A 17 -12.64 13.46 18.87
CA LYS A 17 -13.92 13.83 18.27
C LYS A 17 -13.72 14.69 17.02
N MET A 18 -12.90 15.74 17.11
CA MET A 18 -12.61 16.65 16.00
C MET A 18 -11.97 15.91 14.83
N TYR A 19 -11.01 15.02 15.09
CA TYR A 19 -10.37 14.20 14.07
C TYR A 19 -11.39 13.31 13.35
N ARG A 20 -12.24 12.61 14.08
CA ARG A 20 -13.29 11.76 13.49
C ARG A 20 -14.26 12.57 12.64
N GLU A 21 -14.70 13.73 13.11
CA GLU A 21 -15.56 14.63 12.36
C GLU A 21 -14.88 15.11 11.07
N CYS A 22 -13.61 15.52 11.12
CA CYS A 22 -12.83 15.90 9.95
C CYS A 22 -12.73 14.74 8.93
N VAL A 23 -12.34 13.55 9.36
CA VAL A 23 -12.21 12.40 8.47
C VAL A 23 -13.57 12.00 7.87
N GLN A 24 -14.65 12.00 8.66
CA GLN A 24 -16.00 11.74 8.14
C GLN A 24 -16.42 12.79 7.09
N ARG A 25 -16.11 14.07 7.35
CA ARG A 25 -16.43 15.15 6.42
C ARG A 25 -15.62 15.03 5.13
N LEU A 26 -14.33 14.70 5.20
CA LEU A 26 -13.52 14.39 4.02
C LEU A 26 -14.13 13.28 3.16
N TYR A 27 -14.61 12.22 3.79
CA TYR A 27 -15.28 11.13 3.07
C TYR A 27 -16.67 11.49 2.53
N SER A 28 -17.36 12.46 3.12
CA SER A 28 -18.68 12.90 2.65
C SER A 28 -18.60 13.89 1.51
N ILE A 29 -17.66 14.83 1.56
CA ILE A 29 -17.46 15.86 0.52
C ILE A 29 -16.82 15.26 -0.72
N ALA A 30 -15.83 14.41 -0.53
CA ALA A 30 -15.06 13.78 -1.59
C ALA A 30 -15.02 12.26 -1.38
N PRO A 31 -16.04 11.50 -1.85
CA PRO A 31 -16.04 10.06 -1.70
C PRO A 31 -14.79 9.45 -2.32
N SER A 32 -14.06 8.67 -1.51
CA SER A 32 -12.82 8.06 -1.97
C SER A 32 -13.11 7.05 -3.09
N PHE A 33 -12.17 6.90 -4.03
CA PHE A 33 -12.21 5.82 -5.03
C PHE A 33 -12.48 4.45 -4.37
N GLN A 34 -11.98 4.24 -3.16
CA GLN A 34 -12.25 3.06 -2.37
C GLN A 34 -13.75 2.82 -2.13
N LYS A 35 -14.55 3.89 -1.94
CA LYS A 35 -15.98 3.77 -1.66
C LYS A 35 -16.85 3.75 -2.91
N VAL A 36 -16.50 4.53 -3.93
CA VAL A 36 -17.38 4.78 -5.10
C VAL A 36 -16.79 4.36 -6.45
N GLY A 37 -15.59 3.78 -6.47
CA GLY A 37 -14.94 3.32 -7.70
C GLY A 37 -14.64 4.48 -8.66
N ALA A 38 -14.85 4.24 -9.96
CA ALA A 38 -14.56 5.22 -11.03
C ALA A 38 -15.26 6.57 -10.86
N LEU A 39 -16.41 6.63 -10.17
CA LEU A 39 -17.13 7.89 -9.89
C LEU A 39 -16.32 8.85 -8.98
N GLY A 40 -15.36 8.35 -8.22
CA GLY A 40 -14.47 9.18 -7.39
C GLY A 40 -13.17 9.60 -8.08
N TYR A 41 -13.02 9.28 -9.37
CA TYR A 41 -11.86 9.67 -10.18
C TYR A 41 -12.16 10.92 -10.99
N HIS A 42 -11.42 12.00 -10.71
CA HIS A 42 -11.49 13.25 -11.46
C HIS A 42 -10.24 13.35 -12.34
N PRO A 43 -10.33 13.07 -13.65
CA PRO A 43 -9.18 13.20 -14.53
C PRO A 43 -8.85 14.67 -14.75
N GLY A 44 -7.58 15.02 -14.54
CA GLY A 44 -7.08 16.39 -14.69
C GLY A 44 -6.16 16.77 -13.54
N LEU A 45 -5.33 17.78 -13.75
CA LEU A 45 -4.36 18.23 -12.75
C LEU A 45 -4.60 19.69 -12.32
N GLU A 46 -5.66 20.32 -12.84
CA GLU A 46 -5.95 21.73 -12.58
C GLU A 46 -6.27 21.94 -11.10
N THR A 47 -7.23 21.20 -10.55
CA THR A 47 -7.62 21.30 -9.13
C THR A 47 -6.44 21.01 -8.21
N MET A 48 -5.66 19.97 -8.50
CA MET A 48 -4.47 19.65 -7.71
C MET A 48 -3.40 20.76 -7.79
N SER A 49 -3.20 21.36 -8.97
CA SER A 49 -2.27 22.45 -9.17
C SER A 49 -2.70 23.72 -8.42
N ASP A 50 -3.99 24.06 -8.47
CA ASP A 50 -4.58 25.17 -7.73
C ASP A 50 -4.49 24.93 -6.22
N PHE A 51 -4.77 23.71 -5.76
CA PHE A 51 -4.65 23.35 -4.36
C PHE A 51 -3.21 23.47 -3.86
N SER A 52 -2.27 22.99 -4.66
CA SER A 52 -0.86 23.13 -4.32
C SER A 52 -0.42 24.61 -4.30
N ALA A 53 -0.90 25.43 -5.23
CA ALA A 53 -0.65 26.88 -5.24
C ALA A 53 -1.24 27.56 -3.99
N TYR A 54 -2.46 27.21 -3.60
CA TYR A 54 -3.10 27.70 -2.37
C TYR A 54 -2.24 27.43 -1.13
N LEU A 55 -1.59 26.24 -1.06
CA LEU A 55 -0.68 25.85 0.02
C LEU A 55 0.76 26.39 -0.13
N GLY A 56 1.03 27.25 -1.13
CA GLY A 56 2.36 27.79 -1.39
C GLY A 56 3.31 26.79 -2.04
N ASN A 57 2.79 25.91 -2.91
CA ASN A 57 3.53 24.95 -3.73
C ASN A 57 4.48 24.02 -2.92
N PRO A 58 4.01 23.30 -1.90
CA PRO A 58 4.88 22.48 -1.05
C PRO A 58 5.69 21.44 -1.84
N HIS A 59 5.09 20.86 -2.90
CA HIS A 59 5.70 19.83 -3.74
C HIS A 59 7.02 20.29 -4.41
N LYS A 60 7.19 21.60 -4.66
CA LYS A 60 8.40 22.14 -5.33
C LYS A 60 9.65 22.11 -4.46
N SER A 61 9.49 22.03 -3.14
CA SER A 61 10.60 21.98 -2.18
C SER A 61 10.97 20.56 -1.75
N LEU A 62 10.19 19.54 -2.17
CA LEU A 62 10.43 18.17 -1.79
C LEU A 62 11.48 17.50 -2.67
N THR A 63 12.50 16.93 -2.05
CA THR A 63 13.30 15.90 -2.69
C THR A 63 12.48 14.60 -2.69
N ALA A 64 12.16 14.05 -3.86
CA ALA A 64 11.20 12.94 -3.92
C ALA A 64 11.67 11.78 -4.78
N VAL A 65 11.16 10.58 -4.46
CA VAL A 65 11.09 9.41 -5.36
C VAL A 65 9.63 9.15 -5.66
N HIS A 66 9.29 8.99 -6.94
CA HIS A 66 7.91 8.80 -7.40
C HIS A 66 7.71 7.40 -7.96
N ILE A 67 6.71 6.67 -7.43
CA ILE A 67 6.53 5.25 -7.70
C ILE A 67 5.16 4.97 -8.31
N ALA A 68 5.14 4.41 -9.52
CA ALA A 68 3.96 3.88 -10.20
C ALA A 68 4.10 2.37 -10.45
N GLY A 69 2.99 1.74 -10.82
CA GLY A 69 2.97 0.31 -11.16
C GLY A 69 1.57 -0.29 -11.00
N THR A 70 1.37 -1.51 -11.46
CA THR A 70 0.14 -2.27 -11.17
C THR A 70 0.24 -2.87 -9.77
N ASN A 71 1.18 -3.77 -9.56
CA ASN A 71 1.46 -4.42 -8.28
C ASN A 71 2.82 -3.98 -7.74
N GLY A 72 3.06 -4.13 -6.43
CA GLY A 72 4.35 -3.89 -5.80
C GLY A 72 4.65 -2.45 -5.37
N LYS A 73 3.86 -1.45 -5.80
CA LYS A 73 4.09 -0.02 -5.46
C LYS A 73 4.32 0.21 -3.97
N GLY A 74 3.35 -0.19 -3.15
CA GLY A 74 3.41 -0.02 -1.69
C GLY A 74 4.60 -0.78 -1.06
N SER A 75 4.88 -2.03 -1.48
CA SER A 75 6.03 -2.79 -0.98
C SER A 75 7.35 -2.10 -1.32
N VAL A 76 7.54 -1.66 -2.58
CA VAL A 76 8.73 -0.92 -3.01
C VAL A 76 8.86 0.41 -2.25
N ALA A 77 7.74 1.14 -2.06
CA ALA A 77 7.74 2.39 -1.31
C ALA A 77 8.18 2.20 0.15
N HIS A 78 7.66 1.19 0.83
CA HIS A 78 7.99 0.88 2.22
C HIS A 78 9.43 0.38 2.37
N MET A 79 9.89 -0.54 1.52
CA MET A 79 11.29 -1.02 1.52
C MET A 79 12.28 0.13 1.26
N LEU A 80 11.96 0.99 0.28
CA LEU A 80 12.81 2.13 -0.05
C LEU A 80 12.83 3.16 1.08
N ALA A 81 11.69 3.46 1.68
CA ALA A 81 11.62 4.40 2.82
C ALA A 81 12.40 3.87 4.03
N ALA A 82 12.30 2.58 4.34
CA ALA A 82 13.07 1.93 5.42
C ALA A 82 14.58 2.00 5.14
N ALA A 83 15.01 1.66 3.92
CA ALA A 83 16.40 1.73 3.50
C ALA A 83 16.97 3.16 3.57
N LEU A 84 16.22 4.14 3.07
CA LEU A 84 16.61 5.55 3.11
C LEU A 84 16.65 6.11 4.53
N ALA A 85 15.76 5.70 5.42
CA ALA A 85 15.83 6.08 6.83
C ALA A 85 17.13 5.61 7.48
N ALA A 86 17.56 4.38 7.20
CA ALA A 86 18.86 3.87 7.69
C ALA A 86 20.07 4.54 7.05
N GLU A 87 19.93 5.04 5.80
CA GLU A 87 20.99 5.78 5.10
C GLU A 87 21.16 7.21 5.67
N TYR A 88 20.09 7.81 6.19
CA TYR A 88 20.07 9.17 6.75
C TYR A 88 19.69 9.19 8.23
N PRO A 89 20.52 8.62 9.13
CA PRO A 89 20.23 8.61 10.56
C PRO A 89 20.08 10.04 11.11
N GLY A 90 19.12 10.24 12.00
CA GLY A 90 18.77 11.55 12.55
C GLY A 90 17.85 12.39 11.66
N GLU A 91 17.52 11.94 10.45
CA GLU A 91 16.58 12.60 9.54
C GLU A 91 15.32 11.74 9.33
N SER A 92 14.22 12.35 8.92
CA SER A 92 12.98 11.65 8.62
C SER A 92 12.77 11.50 7.12
N ILE A 93 12.27 10.34 6.71
CA ILE A 93 11.82 10.06 5.34
C ILE A 93 10.29 10.13 5.33
N GLY A 94 9.74 10.98 4.46
CA GLY A 94 8.30 11.01 4.20
C GLY A 94 7.87 9.81 3.38
N LEU A 95 6.79 9.14 3.78
CA LEU A 95 6.22 8.02 3.04
C LEU A 95 4.73 8.28 2.79
N TYR A 96 4.36 8.43 1.51
CA TYR A 96 2.98 8.57 1.07
C TYR A 96 2.55 7.36 0.27
N THR A 97 1.54 6.64 0.77
CA THR A 97 1.04 5.38 0.18
C THR A 97 -0.48 5.31 0.17
N SER A 98 -1.04 4.46 -0.70
CA SER A 98 -2.48 4.23 -0.79
C SER A 98 -2.81 2.83 -1.31
N PRO A 99 -3.97 2.27 -0.90
CA PRO A 99 -4.88 2.73 0.15
C PRO A 99 -4.35 2.42 1.56
N HIS A 100 -4.98 2.99 2.60
CA HIS A 100 -4.81 2.52 3.98
C HIS A 100 -5.64 1.27 4.26
N LEU A 101 -5.32 0.52 5.29
CA LEU A 101 -6.06 -0.64 5.75
C LEU A 101 -6.97 -0.30 6.95
N LEU A 102 -6.41 0.13 8.06
CA LEU A 102 -7.13 0.33 9.32
C LEU A 102 -7.34 1.81 9.67
N ASP A 103 -6.30 2.62 9.51
CA ASP A 103 -6.29 4.03 9.92
C ASP A 103 -5.99 4.93 8.73
N PHE A 104 -6.79 5.96 8.53
CA PHE A 104 -6.56 6.99 7.50
C PHE A 104 -5.12 7.50 7.48
N ARG A 105 -4.50 7.65 8.65
CA ARG A 105 -3.14 8.19 8.82
C ARG A 105 -2.02 7.28 8.30
N GLU A 106 -2.32 6.01 8.02
CA GLU A 106 -1.36 5.09 7.38
C GLU A 106 -0.85 5.61 6.04
N ARG A 107 -1.64 6.49 5.38
CA ARG A 107 -1.29 7.08 4.09
C ARG A 107 -0.09 8.01 4.16
N ILE A 108 0.15 8.64 5.31
CA ILE A 108 1.15 9.68 5.49
C ILE A 108 1.98 9.36 6.72
N LYS A 109 3.22 8.93 6.52
CA LYS A 109 4.13 8.52 7.59
C LYS A 109 5.46 9.27 7.49
N LEU A 110 6.10 9.41 8.63
CA LEU A 110 7.53 9.72 8.75
C LEU A 110 8.24 8.45 9.20
N VAL A 111 9.29 8.07 8.52
CA VAL A 111 10.12 6.89 8.84
C VAL A 111 11.49 7.37 9.25
N SER A 112 12.05 6.83 10.34
CA SER A 112 13.36 7.19 10.89
C SER A 112 14.17 5.94 11.28
N ALA A 113 15.50 6.08 11.28
CA ALA A 113 16.38 5.01 11.73
C ALA A 113 16.20 4.71 13.22
N GLU A 114 15.97 5.75 14.01
CA GLU A 114 15.76 5.67 15.45
C GLU A 114 14.31 5.31 15.76
N ALA A 115 14.13 4.38 16.69
CA ALA A 115 12.80 4.07 17.22
C ALA A 115 12.31 5.20 18.13
N GLY A 116 11.03 5.54 18.03
CA GLY A 116 10.36 6.45 18.95
C GLY A 116 10.18 5.84 20.35
N GLU A 117 9.58 6.59 21.25
CA GLU A 117 9.30 6.14 22.64
C GLU A 117 8.43 4.87 22.69
N ASP A 118 7.60 4.65 21.67
CA ASP A 118 6.76 3.46 21.51
C ASP A 118 7.47 2.27 20.84
N GLY A 119 8.78 2.39 20.57
CA GLY A 119 9.61 1.37 19.94
C GLY A 119 9.41 1.25 18.42
N ARG A 120 8.60 2.11 17.79
CA ARG A 120 8.37 2.11 16.34
C ARG A 120 9.34 3.03 15.61
N HIS A 121 9.76 2.62 14.43
CA HIS A 121 10.59 3.42 13.52
C HIS A 121 9.78 4.34 12.59
N PHE A 122 8.49 4.42 12.78
CA PHE A 122 7.61 5.29 11.99
C PHE A 122 6.60 6.00 12.88
N THR A 123 6.21 7.18 12.42
CA THR A 123 5.10 7.95 12.99
C THR A 123 4.09 8.26 11.91
N MET A 124 2.82 7.95 12.12
CA MET A 124 1.74 8.41 11.25
C MET A 124 1.50 9.90 11.48
N ILE A 125 0.99 10.61 10.45
CA ILE A 125 0.55 12.00 10.61
C ILE A 125 -0.32 12.16 11.87
N GLY A 126 -0.07 13.20 12.66
CA GLY A 126 -0.82 13.47 13.89
C GLY A 126 -2.30 13.75 13.61
N LYS A 127 -3.18 13.39 14.55
CA LYS A 127 -4.61 13.75 14.45
C LYS A 127 -4.79 15.26 14.46
N ASP A 128 -3.98 15.95 15.23
CA ASP A 128 -3.88 17.42 15.27
C ASP A 128 -3.41 18.02 13.93
N ASP A 129 -2.40 17.41 13.28
CA ASP A 129 -1.92 17.83 11.96
C ASP A 129 -3.02 17.66 10.88
N VAL A 130 -3.85 16.59 10.96
CA VAL A 130 -4.98 16.38 10.03
C VAL A 130 -6.06 17.43 10.26
N VAL A 131 -6.42 17.71 11.51
CA VAL A 131 -7.42 18.72 11.88
C VAL A 131 -6.95 20.12 11.49
N ASP A 132 -5.68 20.46 11.74
CA ASP A 132 -5.08 21.74 11.36
C ASP A 132 -5.10 21.92 9.83
N PHE A 133 -4.67 20.89 9.08
CA PHE A 133 -4.72 20.94 7.62
C PHE A 133 -6.14 21.20 7.12
N TYR A 134 -7.14 20.43 7.62
CA TYR A 134 -8.52 20.59 7.20
C TYR A 134 -9.03 22.02 7.47
N ARG A 135 -8.79 22.57 8.66
CA ARG A 135 -9.21 23.93 9.02
C ARG A 135 -8.60 25.01 8.12
N ARG A 136 -7.32 24.86 7.77
CA ARG A 136 -6.63 25.80 6.87
C ARG A 136 -7.11 25.72 5.43
N THR A 137 -7.69 24.60 5.03
CA THR A 137 -8.06 24.33 3.64
C THR A 137 -9.56 24.19 3.41
N GLU A 138 -10.38 24.26 4.45
CA GLU A 138 -11.83 24.06 4.38
C GLU A 138 -12.49 24.96 3.32
N ALA A 139 -12.18 26.26 3.29
CA ALA A 139 -12.71 27.19 2.30
C ALA A 139 -12.35 26.78 0.85
N PHE A 140 -11.12 26.36 0.60
CA PHE A 140 -10.70 25.86 -0.71
C PHE A 140 -11.42 24.57 -1.09
N ILE A 141 -11.56 23.64 -0.13
CA ILE A 141 -12.24 22.35 -0.34
C ILE A 141 -13.72 22.57 -0.69
N GLU A 142 -14.39 23.49 -0.01
CA GLU A 142 -15.81 23.82 -0.28
C GLU A 142 -15.99 24.53 -1.63
N GLU A 143 -15.08 25.42 -2.01
CA GLU A 143 -15.17 26.17 -3.26
C GLU A 143 -14.81 25.32 -4.49
N ARG A 144 -13.74 24.53 -4.42
CA ARG A 144 -13.16 23.83 -5.59
C ARG A 144 -13.50 22.33 -5.65
N SER A 145 -14.09 21.78 -4.60
CA SER A 145 -14.53 20.38 -4.51
C SER A 145 -13.46 19.37 -4.99
N PRO A 146 -12.21 19.42 -4.47
CA PRO A 146 -11.17 18.49 -4.86
C PRO A 146 -11.56 17.05 -4.49
N SER A 147 -11.08 16.08 -5.24
CA SER A 147 -11.25 14.66 -4.92
C SER A 147 -10.56 14.29 -3.61
N PHE A 148 -11.00 13.20 -2.99
CA PHE A 148 -10.37 12.67 -1.77
C PHE A 148 -8.86 12.43 -1.94
N PHE A 149 -8.44 11.97 -3.13
CA PHE A 149 -7.04 11.70 -3.39
C PHE A 149 -6.24 12.99 -3.55
N GLU A 150 -6.79 14.03 -4.19
CA GLU A 150 -6.17 15.35 -4.25
C GLU A 150 -6.00 15.96 -2.88
N ILE A 151 -7.02 15.85 -2.00
CA ILE A 151 -6.93 16.35 -0.62
C ILE A 151 -5.82 15.63 0.16
N THR A 152 -5.77 14.29 0.09
CA THR A 152 -4.76 13.53 0.82
C THR A 152 -3.35 13.72 0.26
N THR A 153 -3.21 13.94 -1.06
CA THR A 153 -1.93 14.27 -1.69
C THR A 153 -1.44 15.64 -1.26
N ALA A 154 -2.32 16.65 -1.28
CA ALA A 154 -2.00 18.00 -0.82
C ALA A 154 -1.60 18.00 0.66
N MET A 155 -2.32 17.25 1.50
CA MET A 155 -2.01 17.06 2.92
C MET A 155 -0.63 16.44 3.12
N ALA A 156 -0.28 15.40 2.35
CA ALA A 156 1.02 14.76 2.44
C ALA A 156 2.16 15.73 2.07
N PHE A 157 2.02 16.47 0.98
CA PHE A 157 3.05 17.43 0.55
C PHE A 157 3.23 18.59 1.53
N ASP A 158 2.12 19.15 2.07
CA ASP A 158 2.16 20.18 3.11
C ASP A 158 2.83 19.65 4.39
N TYR A 159 2.45 18.45 4.82
CA TYR A 159 3.01 17.80 6.01
C TYR A 159 4.52 17.56 5.86
N PHE A 160 4.95 16.97 4.75
CA PHE A 160 6.37 16.67 4.51
C PHE A 160 7.23 17.95 4.44
N LYS A 161 6.71 19.00 3.81
CA LYS A 161 7.38 20.31 3.81
C LYS A 161 7.51 20.87 5.22
N ARG A 162 6.41 20.88 6.00
CA ARG A 162 6.42 21.41 7.39
C ARG A 162 7.33 20.60 8.32
N LYS A 163 7.42 19.29 8.13
CA LYS A 163 8.31 18.42 8.89
C LYS A 163 9.74 18.38 8.35
N ASN A 164 10.03 19.10 7.27
CA ASN A 164 11.35 19.19 6.66
C ASN A 164 11.98 17.81 6.40
N VAL A 165 11.22 16.90 5.79
CA VAL A 165 11.72 15.54 5.51
C VAL A 165 12.94 15.58 4.58
N ARG A 166 13.89 14.69 4.80
CA ARG A 166 15.09 14.54 3.97
C ARG A 166 14.74 14.18 2.53
N MET A 167 13.81 13.23 2.39
CA MET A 167 13.30 12.75 1.12
C MET A 167 11.85 12.27 1.30
N ALA A 168 11.02 12.39 0.26
CA ALA A 168 9.67 11.87 0.23
C ALA A 168 9.57 10.71 -0.76
N VAL A 169 9.15 9.53 -0.31
CA VAL A 169 8.79 8.38 -1.15
C VAL A 169 7.29 8.44 -1.40
N ILE A 170 6.90 8.62 -2.66
CA ILE A 170 5.53 8.96 -3.06
C ILE A 170 5.00 7.89 -4.00
N GLU A 171 3.97 7.16 -3.56
CA GLU A 171 3.22 6.20 -4.37
C GLU A 171 2.10 6.90 -5.12
N THR A 172 1.92 6.60 -6.43
CA THR A 172 0.74 7.02 -7.20
C THR A 172 -0.52 6.30 -6.69
N GLY A 173 -1.66 6.97 -6.72
CA GLY A 173 -2.94 6.32 -6.43
C GLY A 173 -3.39 5.44 -7.57
N LEU A 174 -3.45 5.98 -8.79
CA LEU A 174 -3.93 5.30 -9.98
C LEU A 174 -3.24 5.82 -11.24
N GLY A 175 -2.75 4.90 -12.07
CA GLY A 175 -2.08 5.28 -13.32
C GLY A 175 -0.74 5.96 -13.06
N GLY A 176 -0.61 7.20 -13.48
CA GLY A 176 0.58 8.06 -13.30
C GLY A 176 0.42 9.42 -14.00
N ARG A 177 0.10 9.42 -15.29
CA ARG A 177 0.03 10.64 -16.12
C ARG A 177 -0.92 11.72 -15.61
N LEU A 178 -2.08 11.29 -15.10
CA LEU A 178 -3.14 12.15 -14.54
C LEU A 178 -3.34 11.93 -13.04
N ASP A 179 -2.40 11.24 -12.38
CA ASP A 179 -2.43 11.06 -10.93
C ASP A 179 -2.06 12.37 -10.22
N SER A 180 -2.76 12.69 -9.13
CA SER A 180 -2.54 13.94 -8.38
C SER A 180 -1.10 14.11 -7.89
N THR A 181 -0.37 13.00 -7.68
CA THR A 181 1.03 13.02 -7.24
C THR A 181 1.99 13.45 -8.34
N VAL A 182 1.56 13.44 -9.63
CA VAL A 182 2.45 13.72 -10.78
C VAL A 182 2.96 15.15 -10.85
N ILE A 183 2.39 16.08 -10.07
CA ILE A 183 2.87 17.47 -10.00
C ILE A 183 4.28 17.60 -9.38
N VAL A 184 4.77 16.57 -8.67
CA VAL A 184 6.12 16.53 -8.13
C VAL A 184 7.16 16.33 -9.23
N THR A 185 8.35 16.91 -9.05
CA THR A 185 9.53 16.62 -9.88
C THR A 185 10.49 15.79 -9.04
N PRO A 186 10.52 14.45 -9.21
CA PRO A 186 11.32 13.58 -8.38
C PRO A 186 12.78 13.55 -8.82
N GLN A 187 13.66 13.03 -7.95
CA GLN A 187 15.05 12.67 -8.32
C GLN A 187 15.11 11.31 -9.04
N LEU A 188 14.10 10.47 -8.83
CA LEU A 188 13.99 9.15 -9.42
C LEU A 188 12.51 8.79 -9.62
N SER A 189 12.17 8.29 -10.80
CA SER A 189 10.90 7.64 -11.07
C SER A 189 11.06 6.12 -11.03
N ILE A 190 10.09 5.38 -10.46
CA ILE A 190 10.10 3.93 -10.41
C ILE A 190 8.79 3.38 -10.97
N ILE A 191 8.87 2.42 -11.89
CA ILE A 191 7.70 1.67 -12.39
C ILE A 191 7.89 0.21 -11.99
N THR A 192 7.10 -0.27 -11.02
CA THR A 192 7.32 -1.57 -10.36
C THR A 192 6.93 -2.76 -11.23
N SER A 193 5.71 -2.75 -11.74
CA SER A 193 5.17 -3.77 -12.64
C SER A 193 4.08 -3.20 -13.53
N ILE A 194 3.77 -3.90 -14.64
CA ILE A 194 2.64 -3.59 -15.52
C ILE A 194 1.83 -4.86 -15.72
N GLY A 195 0.54 -4.78 -15.43
CA GLY A 195 -0.43 -5.85 -15.62
C GLY A 195 -1.83 -5.27 -15.84
N LEU A 196 -2.78 -6.11 -16.23
CA LEU A 196 -4.16 -5.72 -16.48
C LEU A 196 -4.88 -5.45 -15.15
N ASP A 197 -5.14 -4.19 -14.87
CA ASP A 197 -5.97 -3.73 -13.74
C ASP A 197 -6.56 -2.36 -14.09
N HIS A 198 -7.71 -2.02 -13.50
CA HIS A 198 -8.41 -0.74 -13.72
C HIS A 198 -8.65 -0.41 -15.20
N LYS A 199 -9.07 -1.40 -15.99
CA LYS A 199 -9.24 -1.29 -17.44
C LYS A 199 -10.13 -0.12 -17.86
N ASP A 200 -11.22 0.09 -17.15
CA ASP A 200 -12.19 1.17 -17.43
C ASP A 200 -11.55 2.57 -17.41
N MET A 201 -10.39 2.74 -16.78
CA MET A 201 -9.72 4.04 -16.62
C MET A 201 -8.35 4.11 -17.27
N LEU A 202 -7.61 3.00 -17.32
CA LEU A 202 -6.22 2.98 -17.82
C LEU A 202 -6.11 2.35 -19.21
N GLY A 203 -7.21 1.73 -19.72
CA GLY A 203 -7.25 1.06 -21.00
C GLY A 203 -7.18 -0.47 -20.92
N ASP A 204 -7.51 -1.12 -22.02
CA ASP A 204 -7.71 -2.56 -22.11
C ASP A 204 -6.44 -3.35 -22.44
N THR A 205 -5.36 -2.67 -22.78
CA THR A 205 -4.09 -3.31 -23.19
C THR A 205 -2.93 -2.96 -22.26
N ILE A 206 -1.92 -3.81 -22.26
CA ILE A 206 -0.68 -3.62 -21.50
C ILE A 206 0.01 -2.32 -21.91
N GLU A 207 0.00 -1.99 -23.21
CA GLU A 207 0.62 -0.77 -23.74
C GLU A 207 -0.09 0.50 -23.25
N GLN A 208 -1.44 0.51 -23.19
CA GLN A 208 -2.22 1.63 -22.70
C GLN A 208 -1.95 1.87 -21.21
N ILE A 209 -1.96 0.80 -20.40
CA ILE A 209 -1.65 0.87 -18.97
C ILE A 209 -0.20 1.33 -18.76
N ALA A 210 0.75 0.83 -19.56
CA ALA A 210 2.14 1.26 -19.53
C ALA A 210 2.29 2.76 -19.86
N PHE A 211 1.56 3.25 -20.86
CA PHE A 211 1.55 4.67 -21.24
C PHE A 211 1.09 5.57 -20.10
N GLU A 212 -0.02 5.22 -19.43
CA GLU A 212 -0.53 5.97 -18.28
C GLU A 212 0.47 6.00 -17.12
N LYS A 213 1.11 4.85 -16.81
CA LYS A 213 2.08 4.77 -15.72
C LYS A 213 3.41 5.45 -16.06
N ALA A 214 3.85 5.37 -17.31
CA ALA A 214 5.04 6.07 -17.78
C ALA A 214 4.92 7.61 -17.73
N GLY A 215 3.71 8.14 -17.52
CA GLY A 215 3.48 9.57 -17.30
C GLY A 215 4.20 10.17 -16.08
N ILE A 216 4.70 9.34 -15.15
CA ILE A 216 5.52 9.82 -14.03
C ILE A 216 6.97 10.15 -14.42
N ILE A 217 7.42 9.75 -15.62
CA ILE A 217 8.78 10.03 -16.10
C ILE A 217 8.87 11.50 -16.47
N LYS A 218 9.79 12.22 -15.83
CA LYS A 218 10.01 13.67 -16.01
C LYS A 218 11.28 13.93 -16.82
N PRO A 219 11.34 15.05 -17.55
CA PRO A 219 12.50 15.38 -18.36
C PRO A 219 13.82 15.33 -17.59
N GLY A 220 14.77 14.53 -18.07
CA GLY A 220 16.10 14.38 -17.48
C GLY A 220 16.15 13.58 -16.16
N VAL A 221 15.01 13.15 -15.62
CA VAL A 221 14.96 12.36 -14.38
C VAL A 221 15.14 10.88 -14.68
N PRO A 222 16.08 10.17 -14.02
CA PRO A 222 16.26 8.74 -14.25
C PRO A 222 15.01 7.93 -13.88
N VAL A 223 14.83 6.79 -14.55
CA VAL A 223 13.73 5.85 -14.27
C VAL A 223 14.25 4.44 -14.05
N VAL A 224 13.79 3.80 -12.97
CA VAL A 224 13.98 2.37 -12.72
C VAL A 224 12.70 1.63 -13.11
N VAL A 225 12.84 0.58 -13.91
CA VAL A 225 11.73 -0.26 -14.38
C VAL A 225 11.90 -1.66 -13.80
N GLY A 226 10.90 -2.10 -13.05
CA GLY A 226 10.84 -3.44 -12.47
C GLY A 226 10.56 -4.53 -13.50
N ASP A 227 9.93 -5.61 -13.04
CA ASP A 227 9.57 -6.72 -13.90
C ASP A 227 8.29 -6.41 -14.69
N VAL A 228 8.44 -6.10 -15.96
CA VAL A 228 7.34 -5.71 -16.85
C VAL A 228 7.36 -6.53 -18.16
N PRO A 229 6.18 -6.78 -18.77
CA PRO A 229 6.11 -7.40 -20.10
C PRO A 229 6.87 -6.59 -21.17
N GLN A 230 7.32 -7.26 -22.21
CA GLN A 230 8.14 -6.63 -23.26
C GLN A 230 7.39 -5.50 -24.00
N GLU A 231 6.07 -5.63 -24.15
CA GLU A 231 5.20 -4.62 -24.75
C GLU A 231 5.19 -3.34 -23.90
N ALA A 232 5.03 -3.49 -22.59
CA ALA A 232 5.10 -2.37 -21.64
C ALA A 232 6.50 -1.72 -21.64
N PHE A 233 7.54 -2.55 -21.65
CA PHE A 233 8.91 -2.05 -21.65
C PHE A 233 9.21 -1.15 -22.85
N LYS A 234 8.70 -1.49 -24.06
CA LYS A 234 8.85 -0.67 -25.27
C LYS A 234 8.22 0.72 -25.08
N VAL A 235 7.01 0.78 -24.51
CA VAL A 235 6.30 2.04 -24.24
C VAL A 235 7.06 2.90 -23.23
N ILE A 236 7.52 2.30 -22.13
CA ILE A 236 8.27 2.99 -21.07
C ILE A 236 9.61 3.49 -21.62
N SER A 237 10.31 2.67 -22.40
CA SER A 237 11.60 3.05 -23.04
C SER A 237 11.44 4.24 -23.99
N SER A 238 10.42 4.20 -24.86
CA SER A 238 10.12 5.31 -25.76
C SER A 238 9.81 6.61 -24.98
N LYS A 239 9.06 6.52 -23.87
CA LYS A 239 8.77 7.67 -23.02
C LYS A 239 10.04 8.20 -22.34
N ALA A 240 10.91 7.32 -21.83
CA ALA A 240 12.19 7.72 -21.23
C ALA A 240 13.08 8.44 -22.25
N GLU A 241 13.18 7.92 -23.47
CA GLU A 241 13.92 8.55 -24.56
C GLU A 241 13.37 9.94 -24.91
N GLN A 242 12.04 10.09 -25.06
CA GLN A 242 11.37 11.38 -25.29
C GLN A 242 11.66 12.41 -24.19
N CYS A 243 11.81 11.93 -22.94
CA CYS A 243 12.14 12.78 -21.79
C CYS A 243 13.65 13.00 -21.62
N GLY A 244 14.52 12.40 -22.42
CA GLY A 244 15.97 12.42 -22.20
C GLY A 244 16.37 11.77 -20.86
N SER A 245 15.58 10.82 -20.38
CA SER A 245 15.73 10.17 -19.08
C SER A 245 16.51 8.88 -19.22
N ARG A 246 17.52 8.68 -18.37
CA ARG A 246 18.25 7.41 -18.32
C ARG A 246 17.37 6.32 -17.72
N LEU A 247 17.23 5.21 -18.43
CA LEU A 247 16.44 4.06 -18.00
C LEU A 247 17.35 2.97 -17.47
N TYR A 248 16.99 2.40 -16.31
CA TYR A 248 17.63 1.25 -15.68
C TYR A 248 16.58 0.14 -15.52
N ARG A 249 16.97 -1.09 -15.83
CA ARG A 249 16.14 -2.27 -15.50
C ARG A 249 16.42 -2.71 -14.06
N ALA A 250 15.41 -3.21 -13.38
CA ALA A 250 15.62 -3.90 -12.11
C ALA A 250 16.55 -5.11 -12.34
N GLY A 251 17.68 -5.13 -11.63
CA GLY A 251 18.77 -6.07 -11.87
C GLY A 251 20.03 -5.40 -12.43
N ASP A 252 19.95 -4.18 -12.94
CA ASP A 252 21.13 -3.35 -13.26
C ASP A 252 21.72 -2.82 -11.93
N ILE A 253 22.14 -3.76 -11.07
CA ILE A 253 22.62 -3.48 -9.71
C ILE A 253 24.13 -3.22 -9.78
N CYS A 254 24.64 -2.33 -8.90
CA CYS A 254 26.05 -2.10 -8.80
C CYS A 254 26.79 -3.37 -8.29
N GLU A 255 28.00 -3.57 -8.77
CA GLU A 255 28.86 -4.67 -8.35
C GLU A 255 29.06 -4.70 -6.84
N GLY A 256 28.93 -5.87 -6.22
CA GLY A 256 29.06 -6.07 -4.78
C GLY A 256 27.76 -5.87 -3.97
N CYS A 257 26.61 -5.63 -4.63
CA CYS A 257 25.31 -5.69 -3.95
C CYS A 257 24.94 -7.12 -3.53
N VAL A 258 24.17 -7.24 -2.44
CA VAL A 258 23.51 -8.50 -2.07
C VAL A 258 22.55 -8.93 -3.18
N SER A 259 22.40 -10.25 -3.39
CA SER A 259 21.40 -10.73 -4.36
C SER A 259 19.97 -10.55 -3.85
N SER A 260 19.02 -10.33 -4.76
CA SER A 260 17.60 -10.19 -4.42
C SER A 260 17.03 -11.45 -3.78
N GLU A 261 17.49 -12.63 -4.19
CA GLU A 261 17.07 -13.92 -3.66
C GLU A 261 17.51 -14.07 -2.20
N THR A 262 18.78 -13.72 -1.87
CA THR A 262 19.26 -13.75 -0.49
C THR A 262 18.46 -12.79 0.39
N ALA A 263 18.21 -11.58 -0.09
CA ALA A 263 17.46 -10.57 0.69
C ALA A 263 16.00 -10.98 0.87
N ALA A 264 15.35 -11.57 -0.15
CA ALA A 264 13.97 -12.04 -0.06
C ALA A 264 13.81 -13.19 0.94
N ALA A 265 14.78 -14.09 1.01
CA ALA A 265 14.76 -15.21 1.99
C ALA A 265 14.82 -14.73 3.44
N GLU A 266 15.39 -13.56 3.71
CA GLU A 266 15.54 -12.97 5.05
C GLU A 266 14.50 -11.87 5.35
N ALA A 267 13.69 -11.46 4.35
CA ALA A 267 12.74 -10.36 4.47
C ALA A 267 11.54 -10.72 5.35
N ASP A 268 11.00 -9.73 6.07
CA ASP A 268 9.75 -9.84 6.83
C ASP A 268 8.49 -9.77 5.96
N LEU A 269 8.65 -9.46 4.68
CA LEU A 269 7.61 -9.54 3.66
C LEU A 269 7.77 -10.88 2.91
N HIS A 270 6.91 -11.85 3.21
CA HIS A 270 7.11 -13.25 2.81
C HIS A 270 6.48 -13.65 1.48
N SER A 271 5.85 -12.72 0.73
CA SER A 271 5.27 -13.06 -0.58
C SER A 271 6.37 -13.30 -1.64
N ASP A 272 6.19 -14.32 -2.48
CA ASP A 272 7.13 -14.66 -3.57
C ASP A 272 7.40 -13.50 -4.54
N CYS A 273 6.48 -12.54 -4.65
CA CYS A 273 6.71 -11.34 -5.48
C CYS A 273 7.74 -10.37 -4.90
N GLN A 274 8.14 -10.53 -3.63
CA GLN A 274 9.03 -9.55 -2.97
C GLN A 274 10.46 -9.59 -3.50
N GLU A 275 10.93 -10.73 -4.01
CA GLU A 275 12.23 -10.79 -4.67
C GLU A 275 12.35 -9.77 -5.82
N LYS A 276 11.30 -9.66 -6.67
CA LYS A 276 11.22 -8.68 -7.77
C LYS A 276 11.17 -7.24 -7.24
N ASN A 277 10.43 -7.01 -6.16
CA ASN A 277 10.34 -5.70 -5.52
C ASN A 277 11.69 -5.29 -4.89
N ILE A 278 12.37 -6.21 -4.20
CA ILE A 278 13.70 -5.99 -3.61
C ILE A 278 14.72 -5.67 -4.72
N ARG A 279 14.71 -6.41 -5.83
CA ARG A 279 15.57 -6.14 -6.99
C ARG A 279 15.37 -4.71 -7.51
N THR A 280 14.12 -4.25 -7.55
CA THR A 280 13.77 -2.87 -7.95
C THR A 280 14.33 -1.85 -6.94
N VAL A 281 14.19 -2.12 -5.63
CA VAL A 281 14.70 -1.24 -4.57
C VAL A 281 16.23 -1.16 -4.58
N LEU A 282 16.91 -2.29 -4.71
CA LEU A 282 18.38 -2.33 -4.79
C LEU A 282 18.90 -1.50 -5.98
N THR A 283 18.23 -1.63 -7.14
CA THR A 283 18.57 -0.82 -8.32
C THR A 283 18.31 0.67 -8.06
N ALA A 284 17.17 1.01 -7.42
CA ALA A 284 16.81 2.39 -7.09
C ALA A 284 17.83 3.03 -6.13
N LEU A 285 18.28 2.32 -5.11
CA LEU A 285 19.32 2.78 -4.18
C LEU A 285 20.66 3.04 -4.91
N GLY A 286 21.04 2.15 -5.82
CA GLY A 286 22.23 2.36 -6.66
C GLY A 286 22.13 3.59 -7.55
N VAL A 287 20.96 3.83 -8.20
CA VAL A 287 20.72 5.01 -9.04
C VAL A 287 20.70 6.32 -8.23
N LEU A 288 20.20 6.27 -6.99
CA LEU A 288 20.23 7.40 -6.05
C LEU A 288 21.63 7.69 -5.50
N GLY A 289 22.63 6.86 -5.80
CA GLY A 289 24.03 7.08 -5.41
C GLY A 289 24.43 6.50 -4.06
N HIS A 290 23.60 5.65 -3.44
CA HIS A 290 23.90 5.04 -2.14
C HIS A 290 24.89 3.85 -2.20
N GLY A 291 25.43 3.56 -3.39
CA GLY A 291 26.42 2.50 -3.56
C GLY A 291 25.85 1.09 -3.45
N ALA A 292 26.73 0.11 -3.18
CA ALA A 292 26.34 -1.29 -3.08
C ALA A 292 25.72 -1.60 -1.71
N VAL A 293 24.48 -2.09 -1.71
CA VAL A 293 23.82 -2.58 -0.49
C VAL A 293 24.40 -3.96 -0.15
N ARG A 294 25.10 -4.05 0.97
CA ARG A 294 25.76 -5.27 1.44
C ARG A 294 24.97 -5.93 2.56
N LYS A 295 24.93 -7.26 2.57
CA LYS A 295 24.33 -8.02 3.68
C LYS A 295 24.93 -7.58 5.02
N GLY A 296 24.04 -7.36 6.02
CA GLY A 296 24.42 -6.90 7.36
C GLY A 296 24.69 -5.40 7.47
N SER A 297 24.58 -4.62 6.39
CA SER A 297 24.58 -3.15 6.51
C SER A 297 23.27 -2.64 7.11
N ALA A 298 23.27 -1.47 7.75
CA ALA A 298 22.05 -0.86 8.30
C ALA A 298 20.94 -0.69 7.25
N VAL A 299 21.32 -0.29 6.04
CA VAL A 299 20.40 -0.15 4.89
C VAL A 299 19.78 -1.51 4.52
N TYR A 300 20.59 -2.57 4.48
CA TYR A 300 20.10 -3.92 4.22
C TYR A 300 19.11 -4.38 5.29
N GLU A 301 19.50 -4.28 6.57
CA GLU A 301 18.68 -4.72 7.70
C GLU A 301 17.32 -3.97 7.74
N ALA A 302 17.33 -2.65 7.50
CA ALA A 302 16.10 -1.86 7.44
C ALA A 302 15.23 -2.25 6.25
N MET A 303 15.82 -2.48 5.07
CA MET A 303 15.11 -2.88 3.86
C MET A 303 14.40 -4.22 4.01
N ILE A 304 15.09 -5.25 4.54
CA ILE A 304 14.50 -6.59 4.73
C ILE A 304 13.49 -6.64 5.88
N ARG A 305 13.49 -5.64 6.78
CA ARG A 305 12.52 -5.47 7.87
C ARG A 305 11.52 -4.37 7.59
N ALA A 306 11.18 -4.16 6.32
CA ALA A 306 10.34 -3.04 5.90
C ALA A 306 8.95 -3.06 6.55
N ALA A 307 8.33 -4.22 6.78
CA ALA A 307 7.06 -4.32 7.47
C ALA A 307 7.16 -3.85 8.93
N ALA A 308 8.17 -4.31 9.67
CA ALA A 308 8.42 -3.89 11.05
C ALA A 308 8.80 -2.40 11.15
N VAL A 309 9.69 -1.92 10.26
CA VAL A 309 10.20 -0.54 10.26
C VAL A 309 9.12 0.48 9.89
N THR A 310 8.20 0.14 9.00
CA THR A 310 7.24 1.10 8.43
C THR A 310 5.79 0.81 8.77
N GLY A 311 5.50 -0.32 9.42
CA GLY A 311 4.15 -0.76 9.75
C GLY A 311 3.33 -1.16 8.52
N LEU A 312 3.95 -1.78 7.51
CA LEU A 312 3.23 -2.34 6.36
C LEU A 312 2.53 -3.64 6.75
N ARG A 313 1.22 -3.73 6.47
CA ARG A 313 0.37 -4.87 6.79
C ARG A 313 -0.21 -5.52 5.53
N GLY A 314 -0.68 -6.76 5.65
CA GLY A 314 -1.48 -7.43 4.61
C GLY A 314 -0.69 -7.87 3.37
N ARG A 315 0.58 -8.20 3.49
CA ARG A 315 1.45 -8.70 2.40
C ARG A 315 2.01 -10.06 2.76
N TRP A 316 1.22 -11.13 2.51
CA TRP A 316 1.51 -12.48 2.98
C TRP A 316 1.83 -12.50 4.48
N GLU A 317 1.02 -11.75 5.24
CA GLU A 317 1.23 -11.54 6.66
C GLU A 317 0.72 -12.74 7.46
N ARG A 318 1.61 -13.33 8.27
CA ARG A 318 1.29 -14.44 9.15
C ARG A 318 0.78 -13.89 10.48
N LEU A 319 -0.51 -14.12 10.74
CA LEU A 319 -1.20 -13.65 11.94
C LEU A 319 -1.11 -14.64 13.09
N SER A 320 -0.97 -15.94 12.79
CA SER A 320 -0.84 -17.03 13.74
C SER A 320 -0.06 -18.18 13.12
N SER A 321 0.59 -18.98 13.97
CA SER A 321 1.31 -20.18 13.55
C SER A 321 0.52 -21.49 13.79
N ARG A 322 -0.53 -21.46 14.65
CA ARG A 322 -1.33 -22.68 14.99
C ARG A 322 -2.76 -22.29 15.38
N PRO A 323 -3.76 -22.50 14.51
CA PRO A 323 -3.61 -22.79 13.07
C PRO A 323 -2.76 -21.70 12.41
N GLU A 324 -2.13 -22.02 11.29
CA GLU A 324 -1.45 -21.02 10.50
C GLU A 324 -2.48 -20.10 9.86
N VAL A 325 -2.43 -18.80 10.16
CA VAL A 325 -3.35 -17.81 9.58
C VAL A 325 -2.55 -16.80 8.77
N ILE A 326 -2.84 -16.72 7.50
CA ILE A 326 -2.15 -15.84 6.53
C ILE A 326 -3.17 -14.86 5.94
N CYS A 327 -2.79 -13.60 5.78
CA CYS A 327 -3.59 -12.64 5.01
C CYS A 327 -2.78 -11.96 3.91
N ASP A 328 -3.43 -11.74 2.75
CA ASP A 328 -2.83 -11.07 1.60
C ASP A 328 -3.87 -10.23 0.85
N ILE A 329 -3.51 -9.00 0.46
CA ILE A 329 -4.42 -8.06 -0.22
C ILE A 329 -4.46 -8.23 -1.74
N GLY A 330 -3.82 -9.24 -2.32
CA GLY A 330 -3.88 -9.54 -3.75
C GLY A 330 -5.33 -9.65 -4.23
N HIS A 331 -5.67 -8.93 -5.32
CA HIS A 331 -7.06 -8.80 -5.76
C HIS A 331 -7.22 -8.75 -7.29
N ASN A 332 -6.15 -8.92 -8.04
CA ASN A 332 -6.16 -9.07 -9.50
C ASN A 332 -5.54 -10.41 -9.90
N VAL A 333 -5.75 -10.81 -11.14
CA VAL A 333 -5.35 -12.13 -11.66
C VAL A 333 -3.86 -12.41 -11.43
N GLU A 334 -3.00 -11.42 -11.68
CA GLU A 334 -1.55 -11.57 -11.52
C GLU A 334 -1.15 -11.77 -10.06
N ALA A 335 -1.62 -10.91 -9.14
CA ALA A 335 -1.31 -11.01 -7.72
C ALA A 335 -1.86 -12.31 -7.12
N VAL A 336 -3.12 -12.65 -7.40
CA VAL A 336 -3.75 -13.87 -6.89
C VAL A 336 -3.07 -15.13 -7.44
N SER A 337 -2.62 -15.13 -8.70
CA SER A 337 -1.85 -16.26 -9.25
C SER A 337 -0.56 -16.53 -8.47
N VAL A 338 0.14 -15.47 -8.02
CA VAL A 338 1.33 -15.61 -7.18
C VAL A 338 0.96 -16.16 -5.81
N SER A 339 -0.05 -15.55 -5.14
CA SER A 339 -0.47 -15.96 -3.80
C SER A 339 -0.99 -17.41 -3.77
N MET A 340 -1.73 -17.85 -4.79
CA MET A 340 -2.25 -19.23 -4.82
C MET A 340 -1.17 -20.27 -5.11
N ARG A 341 -0.17 -19.95 -5.92
CA ARG A 341 1.00 -20.84 -6.12
C ARG A 341 1.80 -20.99 -4.83
N GLN A 342 2.04 -19.88 -4.13
CA GLN A 342 2.74 -19.90 -2.85
C GLN A 342 1.93 -20.67 -1.80
N LEU A 343 0.62 -20.45 -1.71
CA LEU A 343 -0.26 -21.17 -0.79
C LEU A 343 -0.20 -22.68 -1.04
N ALA A 344 -0.25 -23.13 -2.29
CA ALA A 344 -0.15 -24.53 -2.64
C ALA A 344 1.22 -25.12 -2.24
N ALA A 345 2.31 -24.39 -2.45
CA ALA A 345 3.64 -24.82 -2.10
C ALA A 345 3.85 -24.90 -0.57
N GLU A 346 3.34 -23.94 0.21
CA GLU A 346 3.52 -23.91 1.67
C GLU A 346 2.53 -24.80 2.43
N ALA A 347 1.29 -24.91 1.94
CA ALA A 347 0.29 -25.76 2.60
C ALA A 347 0.59 -27.26 2.46
N HIS A 348 1.29 -27.67 1.38
CA HIS A 348 1.48 -29.09 1.06
C HIS A 348 0.14 -29.87 1.08
N ASP A 349 0.05 -30.90 1.93
CA ASP A 349 -1.15 -31.74 2.10
C ASP A 349 -2.07 -31.28 3.25
N ARG A 350 -1.83 -30.07 3.81
CA ARG A 350 -2.64 -29.51 4.91
C ARG A 350 -4.02 -29.06 4.39
N HIS A 351 -5.03 -29.19 5.22
CA HIS A 351 -6.35 -28.66 4.92
C HIS A 351 -6.31 -27.12 4.89
N ILE A 352 -6.94 -26.55 3.86
CA ILE A 352 -6.99 -25.10 3.64
C ILE A 352 -8.42 -24.59 3.84
N ILE A 353 -8.60 -23.61 4.70
CA ILE A 353 -9.84 -22.86 4.87
C ILE A 353 -9.62 -21.45 4.32
N MET A 354 -10.39 -21.04 3.32
CA MET A 354 -10.27 -19.74 2.69
C MET A 354 -11.40 -18.79 3.11
N VAL A 355 -11.07 -17.71 3.79
CA VAL A 355 -11.95 -16.55 3.97
C VAL A 355 -11.70 -15.62 2.80
N TYR A 356 -12.65 -15.58 1.85
CA TYR A 356 -12.38 -14.91 0.59
C TYR A 356 -13.53 -13.97 0.18
N GLY A 357 -13.20 -12.76 -0.22
CA GLY A 357 -14.17 -11.78 -0.69
C GLY A 357 -13.54 -10.78 -1.65
N MET A 358 -14.31 -10.31 -2.63
CA MET A 358 -13.82 -9.47 -3.72
C MET A 358 -14.64 -8.18 -3.86
N ALA A 359 -14.05 -7.20 -4.55
CA ALA A 359 -14.81 -6.06 -5.07
C ALA A 359 -15.46 -6.44 -6.40
N GLY A 360 -16.69 -5.93 -6.63
CA GLY A 360 -17.49 -6.31 -7.78
C GLY A 360 -17.03 -5.72 -9.12
N ASP A 361 -16.14 -4.73 -9.08
CA ASP A 361 -15.52 -4.10 -10.26
C ASP A 361 -14.21 -4.77 -10.72
N LYS A 362 -13.86 -5.92 -10.13
CA LYS A 362 -12.69 -6.71 -10.52
C LYS A 362 -13.09 -7.89 -11.42
N ASP A 363 -12.12 -8.49 -12.08
CA ASP A 363 -12.32 -9.71 -12.89
C ASP A 363 -12.51 -10.94 -11.98
N VAL A 364 -13.70 -11.01 -11.37
CA VAL A 364 -14.04 -12.02 -10.37
C VAL A 364 -13.96 -13.42 -10.94
N GLU A 365 -14.43 -13.65 -12.18
CA GLU A 365 -14.45 -14.97 -12.79
C GLU A 365 -13.03 -15.52 -13.03
N SER A 366 -12.13 -14.67 -13.56
CA SER A 366 -10.74 -15.08 -13.80
C SER A 366 -9.99 -15.34 -12.50
N VAL A 367 -10.24 -14.54 -11.46
CA VAL A 367 -9.65 -14.76 -10.14
C VAL A 367 -10.18 -16.05 -9.52
N CYS A 368 -11.48 -16.31 -9.55
CA CYS A 368 -12.07 -17.52 -8.98
C CYS A 368 -11.54 -18.81 -9.61
N ARG A 369 -11.16 -18.78 -10.89
CA ARG A 369 -10.52 -19.93 -11.56
C ARG A 369 -9.14 -20.27 -11.00
N LEU A 370 -8.45 -19.34 -10.36
CA LEU A 370 -7.14 -19.55 -9.75
C LEU A 370 -7.20 -20.14 -8.35
N LEU A 371 -8.37 -20.09 -7.70
CA LEU A 371 -8.54 -20.57 -6.33
C LEU A 371 -8.46 -22.11 -6.27
N PRO A 372 -7.83 -22.70 -5.24
CA PRO A 372 -7.71 -24.16 -5.07
C PRO A 372 -9.08 -24.89 -5.08
N ASP A 373 -9.19 -26.02 -5.73
CA ASP A 373 -10.46 -26.78 -5.78
C ASP A 373 -10.73 -27.56 -4.48
N GLU A 374 -9.69 -27.97 -3.76
CA GLU A 374 -9.77 -28.82 -2.55
C GLU A 374 -9.92 -28.03 -1.24
N ALA A 375 -9.95 -26.70 -1.29
CA ALA A 375 -10.12 -25.88 -0.09
C ALA A 375 -11.58 -25.79 0.38
N GLU A 376 -11.78 -25.54 1.67
CA GLU A 376 -13.06 -25.11 2.23
C GLU A 376 -13.19 -23.58 2.12
N TYR A 377 -14.33 -23.09 1.61
CA TYR A 377 -14.55 -21.67 1.36
C TYR A 377 -15.59 -21.06 2.28
N ILE A 378 -15.22 -19.98 2.94
CA ILE A 378 -16.12 -19.07 3.62
C ILE A 378 -16.07 -17.77 2.81
N MET A 379 -16.99 -17.67 1.82
CA MET A 379 -17.12 -16.51 0.98
C MET A 379 -17.74 -15.38 1.77
N THR A 380 -17.08 -14.21 1.78
CA THR A 380 -17.50 -13.07 2.58
C THR A 380 -17.54 -11.79 1.75
N GLN A 381 -18.07 -10.73 2.34
CA GLN A 381 -18.07 -9.40 1.74
C GLN A 381 -17.65 -8.36 2.77
N ALA A 382 -16.80 -7.42 2.36
CA ALA A 382 -16.47 -6.27 3.19
C ALA A 382 -17.64 -5.29 3.29
N SER A 383 -17.63 -4.47 4.31
CA SER A 383 -18.57 -3.35 4.43
C SER A 383 -18.33 -2.34 3.30
N GLY A 384 -19.35 -1.99 2.54
CA GLY A 384 -19.27 -0.98 1.50
C GLY A 384 -19.91 -1.38 0.18
N SER A 385 -20.27 -0.36 -0.62
CA SER A 385 -21.05 -0.52 -1.86
C SER A 385 -20.32 -1.23 -3.00
N ARG A 386 -19.00 -1.34 -2.94
CA ARG A 386 -18.18 -2.01 -3.97
C ARG A 386 -18.00 -3.51 -3.72
N ALA A 387 -18.34 -4.00 -2.52
CA ALA A 387 -18.16 -5.40 -2.21
C ALA A 387 -19.07 -6.28 -3.07
N MET A 388 -18.53 -7.37 -3.63
CA MET A 388 -19.33 -8.42 -4.24
C MET A 388 -20.14 -9.11 -3.13
N PRO A 389 -21.47 -9.28 -3.28
CA PRO A 389 -22.25 -10.06 -2.33
C PRO A 389 -21.70 -11.48 -2.17
N ALA A 390 -21.60 -11.95 -0.93
CA ALA A 390 -20.99 -13.25 -0.62
C ALA A 390 -21.70 -14.41 -1.34
N GLU A 391 -23.03 -14.38 -1.42
CA GLU A 391 -23.85 -15.37 -2.13
C GLU A 391 -23.53 -15.37 -3.64
N ARG A 392 -23.36 -14.18 -4.23
CA ARG A 392 -23.00 -14.06 -5.63
C ARG A 392 -21.60 -14.60 -5.90
N LEU A 393 -20.67 -14.39 -4.97
CA LEU A 393 -19.31 -14.92 -5.09
C LEU A 393 -19.32 -16.47 -5.03
N VAL A 394 -20.14 -17.09 -4.18
CA VAL A 394 -20.34 -18.55 -4.16
C VAL A 394 -20.83 -19.04 -5.53
N GLU A 395 -21.83 -18.38 -6.12
CA GLU A 395 -22.37 -18.75 -7.44
C GLU A 395 -21.32 -18.68 -8.56
N ILE A 396 -20.47 -17.64 -8.55
CA ILE A 396 -19.43 -17.43 -9.58
C ILE A 396 -18.28 -18.41 -9.38
N ALA A 397 -17.80 -18.56 -8.14
CA ALA A 397 -16.64 -19.39 -7.82
C ALA A 397 -16.91 -20.89 -8.05
N ARG A 398 -18.16 -21.36 -7.85
CA ARG A 398 -18.60 -22.76 -8.05
C ARG A 398 -17.73 -23.80 -7.34
N LYS A 399 -17.12 -23.42 -6.20
CA LYS A 399 -16.32 -24.35 -5.40
C LYS A 399 -17.23 -25.24 -4.55
N ARG A 400 -16.93 -26.56 -4.47
CA ARG A 400 -17.81 -27.56 -3.85
C ARG A 400 -18.12 -27.27 -2.38
N ASN A 401 -17.11 -26.88 -1.62
CA ASN A 401 -17.20 -26.66 -0.18
C ASN A 401 -17.28 -25.15 0.12
N SER A 402 -18.33 -24.48 -0.36
CA SER A 402 -18.49 -23.03 -0.20
C SER A 402 -19.69 -22.68 0.64
N VAL A 403 -19.54 -21.76 1.57
CA VAL A 403 -20.62 -21.14 2.34
C VAL A 403 -20.51 -19.61 2.26
N ALA A 404 -21.65 -18.93 2.13
CA ALA A 404 -21.70 -17.47 2.18
C ALA A 404 -21.86 -16.99 3.64
N VAL A 405 -20.98 -16.10 4.08
CA VAL A 405 -21.04 -15.43 5.39
C VAL A 405 -20.80 -13.94 5.15
N PRO A 406 -21.85 -13.11 4.93
CA PRO A 406 -21.74 -11.70 4.51
C PRO A 406 -21.23 -10.76 5.60
N ASP A 407 -20.38 -11.21 6.48
CA ASP A 407 -19.78 -10.44 7.58
C ASP A 407 -18.37 -10.97 7.82
N VAL A 408 -17.38 -10.14 7.64
CA VAL A 408 -15.95 -10.55 7.71
C VAL A 408 -15.59 -11.03 9.11
N GLU A 409 -16.09 -10.38 10.18
CA GLU A 409 -15.82 -10.83 11.55
C GLU A 409 -16.36 -12.23 11.80
N LYS A 410 -17.61 -12.50 11.40
CA LYS A 410 -18.21 -13.83 11.54
C LYS A 410 -17.47 -14.85 10.67
N ALA A 411 -17.08 -14.50 9.46
CA ALA A 411 -16.33 -15.36 8.55
C ALA A 411 -14.97 -15.76 9.14
N VAL A 412 -14.20 -14.81 9.67
CA VAL A 412 -12.91 -15.05 10.32
C VAL A 412 -13.07 -15.91 11.57
N ARG A 413 -14.06 -15.60 12.44
CA ARG A 413 -14.33 -16.40 13.64
C ARG A 413 -14.76 -17.83 13.29
N LEU A 414 -15.57 -18.00 12.27
CA LEU A 414 -15.98 -19.33 11.78
C LEU A 414 -14.78 -20.11 11.27
N ALA A 415 -13.92 -19.50 10.43
CA ALA A 415 -12.71 -20.14 9.92
C ALA A 415 -11.79 -20.63 11.05
N VAL A 416 -11.50 -19.76 12.01
CA VAL A 416 -10.64 -20.09 13.16
C VAL A 416 -11.28 -21.16 14.06
N SER A 417 -12.60 -21.18 14.22
CA SER A 417 -13.29 -22.19 15.02
C SER A 417 -13.33 -23.57 14.37
N LYS A 418 -13.26 -23.63 13.04
CA LYS A 418 -13.24 -24.88 12.26
C LYS A 418 -11.83 -25.47 12.13
N ALA A 419 -10.83 -24.59 12.11
CA ALA A 419 -9.45 -24.98 11.87
C ALA A 419 -8.88 -25.81 13.04
N SER A 420 -8.25 -26.93 12.70
CA SER A 420 -7.35 -27.65 13.59
C SER A 420 -5.99 -26.96 13.68
N ALA A 421 -5.15 -27.37 14.63
CA ALA A 421 -3.83 -26.75 14.84
C ALA A 421 -2.89 -26.84 13.62
N ASP A 422 -3.09 -27.84 12.78
CA ASP A 422 -2.24 -28.11 11.61
C ASP A 422 -2.82 -27.56 10.29
N ASP A 423 -4.02 -26.95 10.33
CA ASP A 423 -4.66 -26.36 9.16
C ASP A 423 -4.09 -25.01 8.80
N VAL A 424 -4.37 -24.59 7.56
CA VAL A 424 -4.04 -23.24 7.05
C VAL A 424 -5.32 -22.45 6.82
N VAL A 425 -5.42 -21.27 7.41
CA VAL A 425 -6.47 -20.30 7.14
C VAL A 425 -5.90 -19.19 6.28
N PHE A 426 -6.42 -19.03 5.07
CA PHE A 426 -6.03 -17.93 4.18
C PHE A 426 -7.15 -16.88 4.10
N ILE A 427 -6.80 -15.62 4.30
CA ILE A 427 -7.73 -14.47 4.25
C ILE A 427 -7.32 -13.55 3.11
N GLY A 428 -8.20 -13.35 2.10
CA GLY A 428 -7.78 -12.58 0.95
C GLY A 428 -8.88 -12.17 -0.04
N GLY A 429 -8.41 -11.81 -1.25
CA GLY A 429 -9.23 -11.40 -2.39
C GLY A 429 -9.56 -9.91 -2.44
N SER A 430 -9.39 -9.18 -1.34
CA SER A 430 -9.62 -7.72 -1.30
C SER A 430 -8.88 -7.08 -0.13
N SER A 431 -8.30 -5.89 -0.36
CA SER A 431 -7.74 -5.07 0.72
C SER A 431 -8.77 -4.71 1.81
N TYR A 432 -10.05 -4.63 1.47
CA TYR A 432 -11.13 -4.34 2.42
C TYR A 432 -11.42 -5.52 3.34
N VAL A 433 -11.49 -6.73 2.77
CA VAL A 433 -11.67 -7.97 3.55
C VAL A 433 -10.50 -8.15 4.51
N VAL A 434 -9.27 -7.96 4.02
CA VAL A 434 -8.06 -8.06 4.86
C VAL A 434 -8.05 -6.97 5.95
N ALA A 435 -8.45 -5.74 5.63
CA ALA A 435 -8.53 -4.66 6.61
C ALA A 435 -9.51 -5.00 7.75
N GLU A 436 -10.73 -5.43 7.44
CA GLU A 436 -11.72 -5.83 8.45
C GLU A 436 -11.25 -7.07 9.25
N ALA A 437 -10.62 -8.04 8.57
CA ALA A 437 -10.06 -9.21 9.23
C ALA A 437 -8.93 -8.86 10.21
N LEU A 438 -8.03 -7.94 9.85
CA LEU A 438 -6.97 -7.44 10.73
C LEU A 438 -7.56 -6.73 11.96
N ALA A 439 -8.58 -5.89 11.79
CA ALA A 439 -9.27 -5.24 12.90
C ALA A 439 -9.91 -6.23 13.88
N VAL A 440 -10.45 -7.34 13.36
CA VAL A 440 -10.97 -8.44 14.17
C VAL A 440 -9.87 -9.19 14.88
N TRP A 441 -8.77 -9.48 14.18
CA TRP A 441 -7.64 -10.22 14.70
C TRP A 441 -6.99 -9.50 15.89
N ASP A 442 -6.76 -8.21 15.75
CA ASP A 442 -6.19 -7.39 16.82
C ASP A 442 -7.08 -7.41 18.08
N LYS A 443 -8.43 -7.42 17.94
CA LYS A 443 -9.37 -7.58 19.06
C LYS A 443 -9.30 -8.97 19.69
N ILE A 444 -9.14 -10.03 18.88
CA ILE A 444 -9.02 -11.43 19.38
C ILE A 444 -7.76 -11.56 20.24
N LEU A 445 -6.64 -10.97 19.83
CA LEU A 445 -5.38 -11.00 20.58
C LEU A 445 -5.50 -10.24 21.90
N HIS A 446 -6.12 -9.05 21.89
CA HIS A 446 -6.33 -8.26 23.13
C HIS A 446 -7.21 -8.99 24.15
N ASN A 447 -8.25 -9.70 23.70
CA ASN A 447 -9.13 -10.47 24.58
C ASN A 447 -8.45 -11.74 25.17
N LYS A 448 -7.47 -12.33 24.47
CA LYS A 448 -6.68 -13.44 25.02
C LYS A 448 -5.68 -12.99 26.10
N ASN A 449 -5.22 -11.75 26.07
CA ASN A 449 -4.33 -11.17 27.07
C ASN A 449 -5.07 -10.73 28.37
N VAL A 450 -6.40 -10.75 28.38
CA VAL A 450 -7.24 -10.48 29.58
C VAL A 450 -7.66 -11.76 30.28
N SER A 451 -7.33 -12.93 29.72
CA SER A 451 -7.73 -14.27 30.25
C SER A 451 -6.52 -15.11 30.66
N ILE A 452 -5.45 -14.48 31.21
CA ILE A 452 -4.36 -15.18 31.91
C ILE A 452 -4.23 -14.58 33.31
#